data_00140c588d883c2414055f981f57789c
#
_entry.id   00140c588d883c2414055f981f57789c
#
_cell.length_a   1.000
_cell.length_b   1.000
_cell.length_c   1.000
_cell.angle_alpha   90.00
_cell.angle_beta   90.00
_cell.angle_gamma   90.00
#
_symmetry.space_group_name_H-M   'P 1'
#
loop_
_entity.id
_entity.type
_entity.pdbx_description
1 polymer ?
#
loop_
_entity_poly.entity_id
_entity_poly.type
_entity_poly.pdbx_seq_one_letter_code
_entity_poly.pdbx_strand_id
1 'polypeptide(L)'
;MSNTISCQFVFEPGEYDDEFHQLDGQIDLFASELFGFISVHRWVSPDGRLKNSIYFFQDMESVKELAKFPQHLVAKREVKRWYKSYQILITEVVASYGDGNLIYP
;
A
#
# COMPACT_ATOMS: atom_id res chain seq x y z
N MET A 1 0.78 -5.79 23.24
CA MET A 1 -0.17 -5.63 22.13
C MET A 1 0.55 -4.98 20.96
N SER A 2 0.38 -5.55 19.78
CA SER A 2 0.90 -4.91 18.60
C SER A 2 -0.05 -3.81 18.14
N ASN A 3 0.50 -2.69 17.72
CA ASN A 3 -0.29 -1.60 17.15
C ASN A 3 -0.62 -1.88 15.70
N THR A 4 -1.69 -1.25 15.22
CA THR A 4 -2.02 -1.22 13.80
C THR A 4 -0.90 -0.56 13.03
N ILE A 5 -0.57 -1.13 11.88
CA ILE A 5 0.49 -0.64 11.01
C ILE A 5 -0.12 -0.08 9.74
N SER A 6 0.33 1.09 9.30
CA SER A 6 0.03 1.56 7.97
C SER A 6 1.25 1.38 7.07
N CYS A 7 0.99 0.94 5.84
CA CYS A 7 2.01 0.86 4.80
C CYS A 7 1.56 1.79 3.69
N GLN A 8 2.29 2.88 3.48
CA GLN A 8 1.91 3.93 2.55
C GLN A 8 2.87 3.96 1.38
N PHE A 9 2.33 3.97 0.19
CA PHE A 9 3.08 4.13 -1.04
C PHE A 9 2.66 5.45 -1.69
N VAL A 10 3.52 6.46 -1.58
CA VAL A 10 3.33 7.77 -2.20
C VAL A 10 4.11 7.77 -3.49
N PHE A 11 3.48 8.10 -4.60
CA PHE A 11 4.15 8.01 -5.90
C PHE A 11 3.65 9.03 -6.90
N GLU A 12 4.56 9.39 -7.81
CA GLU A 12 4.22 10.13 -9.02
C GLU A 12 4.16 9.12 -10.17
N PRO A 13 2.97 8.93 -10.79
CA PRO A 13 2.83 7.95 -11.85
C PRO A 13 3.71 8.26 -13.06
N GLY A 14 4.32 7.24 -13.63
CA GLY A 14 4.97 7.27 -14.91
C GLY A 14 4.06 6.66 -15.97
N GLU A 15 4.65 5.89 -16.87
CA GLU A 15 3.91 5.20 -17.92
C GLU A 15 3.67 3.75 -17.49
N TYR A 16 2.41 3.36 -17.45
CA TYR A 16 2.00 2.00 -17.10
C TYR A 16 1.80 1.18 -18.36
N ASP A 17 2.05 -0.13 -18.25
CA ASP A 17 1.83 -1.10 -19.30
C ASP A 17 0.97 -2.26 -18.77
N ASP A 18 0.70 -3.24 -19.64
CA ASP A 18 -0.12 -4.39 -19.25
C ASP A 18 0.52 -5.20 -18.13
N GLU A 19 1.85 -5.32 -18.14
CA GLU A 19 2.58 -6.03 -17.07
C GLU A 19 2.37 -5.34 -15.74
N PHE A 20 2.43 -4.00 -15.72
CA PHE A 20 2.17 -3.23 -14.50
C PHE A 20 0.76 -3.54 -13.96
N HIS A 21 -0.26 -3.45 -14.81
CA HIS A 21 -1.64 -3.65 -14.36
C HIS A 21 -1.86 -5.06 -13.83
N GLN A 22 -1.24 -6.05 -14.44
CA GLN A 22 -1.33 -7.43 -13.98
C GLN A 22 -0.68 -7.61 -12.61
N LEU A 23 0.54 -7.11 -12.45
CA LEU A 23 1.26 -7.20 -11.18
C LEU A 23 0.56 -6.42 -10.08
N ASP A 24 0.11 -5.20 -10.38
CA ASP A 24 -0.58 -4.35 -9.41
C ASP A 24 -1.85 -5.03 -8.89
N GLY A 25 -2.64 -5.62 -9.80
CA GLY A 25 -3.83 -6.36 -9.41
C GLY A 25 -3.53 -7.57 -8.55
N GLN A 26 -2.47 -8.32 -8.87
CA GLN A 26 -2.06 -9.49 -8.09
C GLN A 26 -1.59 -9.10 -6.69
N ILE A 27 -0.83 -8.01 -6.59
CA ILE A 27 -0.33 -7.52 -5.30
C ILE A 27 -1.50 -7.04 -4.44
N ASP A 28 -2.42 -6.28 -5.03
CA ASP A 28 -3.59 -5.77 -4.31
C ASP A 28 -4.45 -6.92 -3.78
N LEU A 29 -4.70 -7.93 -4.60
CA LEU A 29 -5.47 -9.09 -4.19
C LEU A 29 -4.77 -9.85 -3.06
N PHE A 30 -3.47 -10.09 -3.18
CA PHE A 30 -2.70 -10.78 -2.15
C PHE A 30 -2.76 -10.01 -0.82
N ALA A 31 -2.56 -8.70 -0.87
CA ALA A 31 -2.60 -7.87 0.33
C ALA A 31 -3.97 -7.95 1.02
N SER A 32 -5.05 -7.88 0.23
CA SER A 32 -6.41 -7.90 0.77
C SER A 32 -6.81 -9.26 1.36
N GLU A 33 -6.12 -10.32 0.98
CA GLU A 33 -6.38 -11.67 1.50
C GLU A 33 -5.53 -12.04 2.72
N LEU A 34 -4.56 -11.20 3.10
CA LEU A 34 -3.76 -11.44 4.30
C LEU A 34 -4.64 -11.36 5.54
N PHE A 35 -4.38 -12.25 6.50
CA PHE A 35 -5.17 -12.34 7.73
C PHE A 35 -5.23 -11.01 8.47
N GLY A 36 -4.12 -10.28 8.50
CA GLY A 36 -4.04 -9.00 9.21
C GLY A 36 -4.52 -7.79 8.42
N PHE A 37 -5.02 -7.96 7.19
CA PHE A 37 -5.49 -6.83 6.39
C PHE A 37 -6.74 -6.19 7.03
N ILE A 38 -6.73 -4.87 7.13
CA ILE A 38 -7.86 -4.10 7.65
C ILE A 38 -8.57 -3.36 6.53
N SER A 39 -7.85 -2.50 5.80
CA SER A 39 -8.44 -1.67 4.76
C SER A 39 -7.36 -1.10 3.85
N VAL A 40 -7.78 -0.57 2.71
CA VAL A 40 -6.91 0.17 1.80
C VAL A 40 -7.63 1.45 1.40
N HIS A 41 -6.87 2.54 1.36
CA HIS A 41 -7.39 3.85 0.97
C HIS A 41 -6.45 4.46 -0.06
N ARG A 42 -7.03 5.14 -1.06
CA ARG A 42 -6.26 5.74 -2.14
C ARG A 42 -6.63 7.21 -2.25
N TRP A 43 -5.62 8.05 -2.20
CA TRP A 43 -5.77 9.50 -2.23
C TRP A 43 -4.93 10.11 -3.35
N VAL A 44 -5.36 11.26 -3.81
CA VAL A 44 -4.66 12.03 -4.84
C VAL A 44 -4.37 13.41 -4.26
N SER A 45 -3.16 13.94 -4.50
CA SER A 45 -2.79 15.26 -4.04
C SER A 45 -3.67 16.33 -4.73
N PRO A 46 -3.82 17.52 -4.12
CA PRO A 46 -4.68 18.57 -4.68
C PRO A 46 -4.33 18.97 -6.12
N ASP A 47 -3.04 18.92 -6.48
CA ASP A 47 -2.59 19.21 -7.84
C ASP A 47 -2.68 18.01 -8.80
N GLY A 48 -3.10 16.86 -8.30
CA GLY A 48 -3.24 15.64 -9.08
C GLY A 48 -1.93 14.92 -9.39
N ARG A 49 -0.79 15.46 -8.96
CA ARG A 49 0.53 14.93 -9.33
C ARG A 49 0.90 13.67 -8.57
N LEU A 50 0.54 13.60 -7.29
CA LEU A 50 0.92 12.47 -6.43
C LEU A 50 -0.30 11.64 -6.06
N LYS A 51 -0.08 10.35 -5.95
CA LYS A 51 -1.06 9.40 -5.43
C LYS A 51 -0.50 8.74 -4.18
N ASN A 52 -1.39 8.33 -3.27
CA ASN A 52 -1.00 7.60 -2.07
C ASN A 52 -1.94 6.41 -1.87
N SER A 53 -1.36 5.21 -1.85
CA SER A 53 -2.09 3.99 -1.49
C SER A 53 -1.70 3.64 -0.07
N ILE A 54 -2.67 3.63 0.83
CA ILE A 54 -2.46 3.38 2.25
C ILE A 54 -3.13 2.07 2.63
N TYR A 55 -2.32 1.08 3.01
CA TYR A 55 -2.81 -0.21 3.51
C TYR A 55 -2.70 -0.22 5.03
N PHE A 56 -3.76 -0.61 5.70
CA PHE A 56 -3.74 -0.82 7.14
C PHE A 56 -3.75 -2.31 7.46
N PHE A 57 -2.84 -2.72 8.33
CA PHE A 57 -2.70 -4.10 8.79
C PHE A 57 -2.71 -4.14 10.31
N GLN A 58 -3.17 -5.26 10.87
CA GLN A 58 -3.22 -5.46 12.32
C GLN A 58 -1.83 -5.56 12.96
N ASP A 59 -0.81 -5.98 12.15
CA ASP A 59 0.51 -6.28 12.69
C ASP A 59 1.59 -6.19 11.60
N MET A 60 2.85 -6.26 12.02
CA MET A 60 4.00 -6.25 11.11
C MET A 60 4.16 -7.55 10.34
N GLU A 61 3.63 -8.66 10.85
CA GLU A 61 3.75 -9.94 10.14
C GLU A 61 3.08 -9.89 8.77
N SER A 62 1.92 -9.24 8.68
CA SER A 62 1.24 -9.05 7.40
C SER A 62 2.07 -8.21 6.44
N VAL A 63 2.73 -7.16 6.93
CA VAL A 63 3.61 -6.33 6.10
C VAL A 63 4.78 -7.15 5.58
N LYS A 64 5.37 -7.98 6.44
CA LYS A 64 6.48 -8.86 6.05
C LYS A 64 6.05 -9.89 5.01
N GLU A 65 4.86 -10.45 5.15
CA GLU A 65 4.31 -11.39 4.17
C GLU A 65 4.13 -10.71 2.81
N LEU A 66 3.59 -9.50 2.80
CA LEU A 66 3.45 -8.73 1.56
C LEU A 66 4.81 -8.45 0.92
N ALA A 67 5.80 -8.07 1.73
CA ALA A 67 7.14 -7.77 1.24
C ALA A 67 7.82 -8.96 0.59
N LYS A 68 7.48 -10.18 1.00
CA LYS A 68 8.05 -11.42 0.47
C LYS A 68 7.31 -11.97 -0.75
N PHE A 69 6.14 -11.43 -1.07
CA PHE A 69 5.33 -11.90 -2.19
C PHE A 69 6.14 -11.77 -3.48
N PRO A 70 6.31 -12.86 -4.27
CA PRO A 70 7.16 -12.82 -5.47
C PRO A 70 6.80 -11.71 -6.45
N GLN A 71 5.51 -11.48 -6.70
CA GLN A 71 5.07 -10.42 -7.61
C GLN A 71 5.41 -9.04 -7.08
N HIS A 72 5.40 -8.86 -5.76
CA HIS A 72 5.81 -7.61 -5.13
C HIS A 72 7.31 -7.36 -5.32
N LEU A 73 8.12 -8.41 -5.27
CA LEU A 73 9.57 -8.31 -5.52
C LEU A 73 9.84 -7.92 -6.98
N VAL A 74 9.07 -8.47 -7.93
CA VAL A 74 9.18 -8.07 -9.33
C VAL A 74 8.84 -6.60 -9.49
N ALA A 75 7.76 -6.15 -8.87
CA ALA A 75 7.33 -4.73 -8.93
C ALA A 75 8.42 -3.81 -8.36
N LYS A 76 9.08 -4.20 -7.27
CA LYS A 76 10.18 -3.42 -6.69
C LYS A 76 11.35 -3.26 -7.66
N ARG A 77 11.70 -4.31 -8.40
CA ARG A 77 12.80 -4.25 -9.37
C ARG A 77 12.47 -3.35 -10.55
N GLU A 78 11.19 -3.27 -10.91
CA GLU A 78 10.72 -2.56 -12.10
C GLU A 78 10.17 -1.16 -11.77
N VAL A 79 10.36 -0.69 -10.54
CA VAL A 79 9.76 0.55 -10.07
C VAL A 79 10.10 1.76 -10.97
N LYS A 80 11.31 1.81 -11.51
CA LYS A 80 11.74 2.92 -12.36
C LYS A 80 11.05 2.94 -13.73
N ARG A 81 10.50 1.81 -14.17
CA ARG A 81 9.75 1.74 -15.43
C ARG A 81 8.41 2.45 -15.31
N TRP A 82 7.79 2.39 -14.12
CA TRP A 82 6.38 2.76 -13.96
C TRP A 82 6.16 4.01 -13.13
N TYR A 83 7.14 4.44 -12.32
CA TYR A 83 6.99 5.59 -11.44
C TYR A 83 8.10 6.60 -11.69
N LYS A 84 7.72 7.88 -11.75
CA LYS A 84 8.71 8.96 -11.85
C LYS A 84 9.42 9.16 -10.52
N SER A 85 8.69 9.00 -9.41
CA SER A 85 9.23 9.12 -8.07
C SER A 85 8.33 8.38 -7.10
N TYR A 86 8.88 7.96 -5.96
CA TYR A 86 8.08 7.27 -4.94
C TYR A 86 8.73 7.39 -3.58
N GLN A 87 7.91 7.19 -2.55
CA GLN A 87 8.34 7.11 -1.16
C GLN A 87 7.46 6.08 -0.46
N ILE A 88 8.08 5.19 0.30
CA ILE A 88 7.36 4.21 1.10
C ILE A 88 7.50 4.59 2.56
N LEU A 89 6.36 4.62 3.28
CA LEU A 89 6.35 4.86 4.71
C LEU A 89 5.64 3.70 5.39
N ILE A 90 6.28 3.15 6.40
CA ILE A 90 5.66 2.14 7.27
C ILE A 90 5.57 2.79 8.62
N THR A 91 4.34 2.97 9.11
CA THR A 91 4.08 3.69 10.33
C THR A 91 3.27 2.85 11.29
N GLU A 92 3.39 3.16 12.56
CA GLU A 92 2.61 2.54 13.63
C GLU A 92 1.54 3.55 14.05
N VAL A 93 0.28 3.11 14.07
CA VAL A 93 -0.81 3.96 14.53
C VAL A 93 -0.77 4.03 16.05
N VAL A 94 -0.35 5.17 16.57
CA VAL A 94 -0.22 5.38 18.01
C VAL A 94 -1.58 5.59 18.67
N ALA A 95 -2.49 6.27 17.97
CA ALA A 95 -3.83 6.54 18.46
C ALA A 95 -4.77 6.74 17.27
N SER A 96 -6.04 6.42 17.49
CA SER A 96 -7.08 6.60 16.48
C SER A 96 -8.37 6.99 17.19
N TYR A 97 -9.00 8.07 16.71
CA TYR A 97 -10.24 8.60 17.28
C TYR A 97 -11.23 8.88 16.16
N GLY A 98 -12.46 8.51 16.36
CA GLY A 98 -13.51 8.75 15.37
C GLY A 98 -14.87 8.36 15.90
N ASP A 99 -15.90 8.53 15.09
CA ASP A 99 -17.28 8.16 15.44
C ASP A 99 -17.64 6.74 15.02
N GLY A 100 -16.69 6.00 14.41
CA GLY A 100 -16.91 4.63 13.97
C GLY A 100 -17.59 4.49 12.62
N ASN A 101 -17.85 5.58 11.92
CA ASN A 101 -18.59 5.56 10.65
C ASN A 101 -17.67 5.36 9.44
N LEU A 102 -16.35 5.50 9.60
CA LEU A 102 -15.40 5.29 8.53
C LEU A 102 -14.69 3.95 8.72
N ILE A 103 -14.27 3.34 7.58
CA ILE A 103 -13.54 2.07 7.63
C ILE A 103 -12.04 2.39 7.83
N TYR A 104 -11.71 2.74 9.07
CA TYR A 104 -10.35 3.02 9.52
C TYR A 104 -10.09 2.29 10.83
N PRO A 105 -8.81 1.97 11.13
CA PRO A 105 -8.48 1.36 12.41
C PRO A 105 -8.71 2.27 13.61
#